data_01cda12e9abd2c1a6d8bbe93d7a741a8
#
_entry.id   01cda12e9abd2c1a6d8bbe93d7a741a8
#
_cell.length_a   1.000
_cell.length_b   1.000
_cell.length_c   1.000
_cell.angle_alpha   90.00
_cell.angle_beta   90.00
_cell.angle_gamma   90.00
#
_symmetry.space_group_name_H-M   'P 1'
#
loop_
_entity.id
_entity.type
_entity.pdbx_description
1 polymer ?
#
loop_
_entity_poly.entity_id
_entity_poly.type
_entity_poly.pdbx_seq_one_letter_code
_entity_poly.pdbx_strand_id
1 'polypeptide(L)'
;LSKSMLFAVWLALLNKLHLPYLLGGALLWCAAALLAAFALRPLWRKSPAGQARALTLLLYALLAFLPSSWASYTLRVYRDNIFPALCLLFFAGIAGAALRAVFYTRQQAPIWPWLLAAGVGLACAYLNREDAGLFLLPFAIAATLCMLVVLLHRRRWLCAAAQVIPYAVLAAGVGIFCALNQHWYGVWGLSDFSEGSFADAMGAMTRVATDSDEPLLSVPADARKKLYAEI
;
A
#
# COMPACT_ATOMS: atom_id res chain seq x y z
N LEU A 1 16.86 0.63 -13.25
CA LEU A 1 15.82 0.43 -12.20
C LEU A 1 14.43 0.71 -12.77
N SER A 2 13.85 -0.26 -13.49
CA SER A 2 12.55 0.00 -14.13
C SER A 2 11.36 0.02 -13.17
N LYS A 3 11.48 -0.56 -11.94
CA LYS A 3 10.39 -0.67 -10.96
C LYS A 3 10.92 -0.83 -9.55
N SER A 4 10.06 -0.58 -8.55
CA SER A 4 10.38 -0.78 -7.14
C SER A 4 10.83 -2.21 -6.84
N MET A 5 11.82 -2.34 -5.96
CA MET A 5 12.43 -3.61 -5.58
C MET A 5 11.61 -4.42 -4.56
N LEU A 6 10.51 -3.89 -4.01
CA LEU A 6 9.77 -4.58 -2.94
C LEU A 6 9.32 -5.98 -3.36
N PHE A 7 8.81 -6.12 -4.58
CA PHE A 7 8.37 -7.42 -5.07
C PHE A 7 9.54 -8.41 -5.23
N ALA A 8 10.70 -7.93 -5.67
CA ALA A 8 11.91 -8.76 -5.73
C ALA A 8 12.37 -9.22 -4.33
N VAL A 9 12.32 -8.32 -3.33
CA VAL A 9 12.60 -8.64 -1.93
C VAL A 9 11.62 -9.69 -1.39
N TRP A 10 10.33 -9.55 -1.73
CA TRP A 10 9.30 -10.54 -1.38
C TRP A 10 9.62 -11.93 -1.96
N LEU A 11 9.98 -12.00 -3.25
CA LEU A 11 10.36 -13.27 -3.87
C LEU A 11 11.62 -13.87 -3.25
N ALA A 12 12.62 -13.04 -2.95
CA ALA A 12 13.82 -13.48 -2.27
C ALA A 12 13.53 -14.04 -0.86
N LEU A 13 12.62 -13.40 -0.13
CA LEU A 13 12.16 -13.88 1.18
C LEU A 13 11.48 -15.24 1.06
N LEU A 14 10.55 -15.41 0.12
CA LEU A 14 9.87 -16.69 -0.12
C LEU A 14 10.85 -17.79 -0.49
N ASN A 15 11.83 -17.49 -1.37
CA ASN A 15 12.85 -18.43 -1.76
C ASN A 15 13.71 -18.85 -0.54
N LYS A 16 14.12 -17.91 0.30
CA LYS A 16 14.88 -18.17 1.52
C LYS A 16 14.12 -19.05 2.53
N LEU A 17 12.79 -18.87 2.58
CA LEU A 17 11.90 -19.65 3.45
C LEU A 17 11.45 -20.97 2.81
N HIS A 18 11.87 -21.27 1.58
CA HIS A 18 11.43 -22.41 0.78
C HIS A 18 9.90 -22.50 0.65
N LEU A 19 9.20 -21.33 0.63
CA LEU A 19 7.76 -21.27 0.50
C LEU A 19 7.35 -21.13 -0.97
N PRO A 20 6.39 -21.93 -1.44
CA PRO A 20 5.78 -21.74 -2.75
C PRO A 20 5.17 -20.34 -2.89
N TYR A 21 5.34 -19.73 -4.05
CA TYR A 21 4.88 -18.35 -4.32
C TYR A 21 3.40 -18.15 -4.00
N LEU A 22 2.52 -19.05 -4.45
CA LEU A 22 1.09 -18.97 -4.20
C LEU A 22 0.74 -19.10 -2.73
N LEU A 23 1.43 -19.97 -2.02
CA LEU A 23 1.24 -20.13 -0.56
C LEU A 23 1.66 -18.86 0.19
N GLY A 24 2.76 -18.24 -0.21
CA GLY A 24 3.19 -16.97 0.39
C GLY A 24 2.15 -15.86 0.24
N GLY A 25 1.58 -15.70 -0.96
CA GLY A 25 0.50 -14.75 -1.21
C GLY A 25 -0.77 -15.06 -0.41
N ALA A 26 -1.18 -16.34 -0.36
CA ALA A 26 -2.33 -16.80 0.41
C ALA A 26 -2.15 -16.54 1.93
N LEU A 27 -0.98 -16.82 2.48
CA LEU A 27 -0.68 -16.57 3.88
C LEU A 27 -0.74 -15.07 4.20
N LEU A 28 -0.18 -14.22 3.34
CA LEU A 28 -0.24 -12.77 3.50
C LEU A 28 -1.68 -12.26 3.46
N TRP A 29 -2.49 -12.77 2.53
CA TRP A 29 -3.92 -12.45 2.46
C TRP A 29 -4.67 -12.88 3.72
N CYS A 30 -4.49 -14.12 4.18
CA CYS A 30 -5.13 -14.63 5.39
C CYS A 30 -4.72 -13.81 6.63
N ALA A 31 -3.46 -13.40 6.73
CA ALA A 31 -2.98 -12.55 7.81
C ALA A 31 -3.65 -11.16 7.78
N ALA A 32 -3.76 -10.55 6.61
CA ALA A 32 -4.44 -9.26 6.43
C ALA A 32 -5.95 -9.37 6.74
N ALA A 33 -6.60 -10.45 6.29
CA ALA A 33 -8.00 -10.75 6.59
C ALA A 33 -8.25 -10.95 8.09
N LEU A 34 -7.35 -11.65 8.77
CA LEU A 34 -7.41 -11.84 10.22
C LEU A 34 -7.30 -10.49 10.95
N LEU A 35 -6.33 -9.65 10.55
CA LEU A 35 -6.19 -8.33 11.12
C LEU A 35 -7.44 -7.48 10.88
N ALA A 36 -8.04 -7.53 9.68
CA ALA A 36 -9.27 -6.83 9.35
C ALA A 36 -10.44 -7.29 10.22
N ALA A 37 -10.60 -8.60 10.46
CA ALA A 37 -11.61 -9.13 11.36
C ALA A 37 -11.42 -8.63 12.80
N PHE A 38 -10.19 -8.57 13.28
CA PHE A 38 -9.88 -8.00 14.60
C PHE A 38 -10.02 -6.47 14.65
N ALA A 39 -9.76 -5.77 13.55
CA ALA A 39 -9.97 -4.33 13.45
C ALA A 39 -11.43 -3.95 13.71
N LEU A 40 -12.36 -4.73 13.17
CA LEU A 40 -13.81 -4.49 13.25
C LEU A 40 -14.46 -4.99 14.56
N ARG A 41 -13.73 -5.73 15.41
CA ARG A 41 -14.23 -6.26 16.69
C ARG A 41 -14.91 -5.22 17.59
N PRO A 42 -14.49 -3.95 17.68
CA PRO A 42 -15.18 -2.94 18.49
C PRO A 42 -16.65 -2.73 18.13
N LEU A 43 -17.09 -3.07 16.92
CA LEU A 43 -18.48 -2.91 16.47
C LEU A 43 -19.45 -3.78 17.26
N TRP A 44 -19.04 -4.98 17.65
CA TRP A 44 -19.87 -5.92 18.44
C TRP A 44 -19.41 -6.10 19.88
N ARG A 45 -18.74 -5.07 20.43
CA ARG A 45 -18.27 -5.09 21.83
C ARG A 45 -19.37 -5.28 22.88
N LYS A 46 -20.63 -4.91 22.53
CA LYS A 46 -21.78 -5.07 23.41
C LYS A 46 -22.43 -6.45 23.32
N SER A 47 -22.05 -7.28 22.35
CA SER A 47 -22.56 -8.63 22.18
C SER A 47 -21.96 -9.59 23.19
N PRO A 48 -22.66 -10.67 23.58
CA PRO A 48 -22.10 -11.76 24.39
C PRO A 48 -20.80 -12.29 23.79
N ALA A 49 -19.87 -12.72 24.65
CA ALA A 49 -18.52 -13.13 24.22
C ALA A 49 -18.53 -14.23 23.13
N GLY A 50 -19.48 -15.18 23.21
CA GLY A 50 -19.65 -16.23 22.20
C GLY A 50 -20.06 -15.68 20.84
N GLN A 51 -21.02 -14.78 20.81
CA GLN A 51 -21.48 -14.12 19.57
C GLN A 51 -20.39 -13.23 18.97
N ALA A 52 -19.67 -12.45 19.81
CA ALA A 52 -18.56 -11.62 19.33
C ALA A 52 -17.45 -12.45 18.69
N ARG A 53 -17.13 -13.63 19.26
CA ARG A 53 -16.16 -14.57 18.66
C ARG A 53 -16.69 -15.13 17.33
N ALA A 54 -17.94 -15.59 17.32
CA ALA A 54 -18.58 -16.14 16.11
C ALA A 54 -18.61 -15.12 14.98
N LEU A 55 -18.99 -13.87 15.23
CA LEU A 55 -18.98 -12.79 14.24
C LEU A 55 -17.57 -12.47 13.72
N THR A 56 -16.57 -12.49 14.60
CA THR A 56 -15.16 -12.27 14.19
C THR A 56 -14.68 -13.41 13.30
N LEU A 57 -14.98 -14.66 13.65
CA LEU A 57 -14.62 -15.85 12.85
C LEU A 57 -15.36 -15.88 11.50
N LEU A 58 -16.65 -15.54 11.51
CA LEU A 58 -17.44 -15.46 10.28
C LEU A 58 -16.87 -14.40 9.34
N LEU A 59 -16.56 -13.21 9.84
CA LEU A 59 -15.97 -12.15 9.04
C LEU A 59 -14.59 -12.55 8.50
N TYR A 60 -13.78 -13.20 9.33
CA TYR A 60 -12.49 -13.73 8.88
C TYR A 60 -12.68 -14.77 7.75
N ALA A 61 -13.58 -15.72 7.93
CA ALA A 61 -13.86 -16.73 6.91
C ALA A 61 -14.37 -16.11 5.60
N LEU A 62 -15.29 -15.13 5.69
CA LEU A 62 -15.79 -14.40 4.53
C LEU A 62 -14.66 -13.68 3.78
N LEU A 63 -13.77 -12.99 4.49
CA LEU A 63 -12.64 -12.30 3.89
C LEU A 63 -11.59 -13.29 3.33
N ALA A 64 -11.25 -14.34 4.10
CA ALA A 64 -10.25 -15.31 3.71
C ALA A 64 -10.65 -16.11 2.45
N PHE A 65 -11.93 -16.41 2.30
CA PHE A 65 -12.45 -17.20 1.16
C PHE A 65 -13.11 -16.35 0.07
N LEU A 66 -12.84 -15.04 0.02
CA LEU A 66 -13.33 -14.19 -1.08
C LEU A 66 -12.80 -14.69 -2.42
N PRO A 67 -13.66 -15.05 -3.39
CA PRO A 67 -13.24 -15.62 -4.67
C PRO A 67 -12.28 -14.73 -5.45
N SER A 68 -12.47 -13.44 -5.38
CA SER A 68 -11.60 -12.46 -6.06
C SER A 68 -10.14 -12.51 -5.61
N SER A 69 -9.87 -12.97 -4.38
CA SER A 69 -8.52 -13.07 -3.82
C SER A 69 -7.75 -14.29 -4.33
N TRP A 70 -8.47 -15.31 -4.80
CA TRP A 70 -7.92 -16.59 -5.22
C TRP A 70 -7.88 -16.76 -6.74
N ALA A 71 -8.76 -16.06 -7.48
CA ALA A 71 -9.01 -16.36 -8.88
C ALA A 71 -8.11 -15.63 -9.88
N SER A 72 -7.69 -14.39 -9.58
CA SER A 72 -7.24 -13.50 -10.65
C SER A 72 -5.77 -13.61 -11.04
N TYR A 73 -4.86 -14.04 -10.15
CA TYR A 73 -3.42 -13.95 -10.37
C TYR A 73 -2.65 -15.23 -10.04
N THR A 74 -3.34 -16.34 -9.90
CA THR A 74 -2.77 -17.60 -9.43
C THR A 74 -1.75 -18.21 -10.39
N LEU A 75 -1.82 -17.88 -11.69
CA LEU A 75 -0.96 -18.47 -12.72
C LEU A 75 0.24 -17.59 -13.10
N ARG A 76 0.33 -16.37 -12.58
CA ARG A 76 1.42 -15.44 -12.92
C ARG A 76 2.21 -15.03 -11.67
N VAL A 77 3.52 -15.06 -11.77
CA VAL A 77 4.41 -14.44 -10.79
C VAL A 77 4.43 -12.95 -11.06
N TYR A 78 3.52 -12.21 -10.41
CA TYR A 78 3.36 -10.78 -10.62
C TYR A 78 3.04 -10.05 -9.31
N ARG A 79 3.43 -8.79 -9.23
CA ARG A 79 3.28 -7.94 -8.03
C ARG A 79 1.84 -7.79 -7.53
N ASP A 80 0.86 -7.97 -8.42
CA ASP A 80 -0.56 -7.86 -8.06
C ASP A 80 -1.05 -9.01 -7.14
N ASN A 81 -0.27 -10.09 -7.00
CA ASN A 81 -0.61 -11.17 -6.07
C ASN A 81 -0.65 -10.70 -4.61
N ILE A 82 0.29 -9.81 -4.20
CA ILE A 82 0.39 -9.33 -2.81
C ILE A 82 -0.32 -7.99 -2.61
N PHE A 83 -0.57 -7.23 -3.69
CA PHE A 83 -1.12 -5.89 -3.62
C PHE A 83 -2.48 -5.80 -2.89
N PRO A 84 -3.48 -6.65 -3.16
CA PRO A 84 -4.76 -6.62 -2.43
C PRO A 84 -4.60 -6.86 -0.92
N ALA A 85 -3.69 -7.76 -0.53
CA ALA A 85 -3.41 -8.04 0.88
C ALA A 85 -2.81 -6.82 1.60
N LEU A 86 -1.91 -6.09 0.92
CA LEU A 86 -1.30 -4.87 1.45
C LEU A 86 -2.32 -3.74 1.59
N CYS A 87 -3.23 -3.61 0.61
CA CYS A 87 -4.35 -2.67 0.71
C CYS A 87 -5.29 -3.04 1.87
N LEU A 88 -5.64 -4.32 2.02
CA LEU A 88 -6.48 -4.78 3.13
C LEU A 88 -5.81 -4.51 4.48
N LEU A 89 -4.49 -4.72 4.59
CA LEU A 89 -3.71 -4.41 5.78
C LEU A 89 -3.80 -2.91 6.13
N PHE A 90 -3.65 -2.03 5.13
CA PHE A 90 -3.79 -0.59 5.30
C PHE A 90 -5.19 -0.22 5.80
N PHE A 91 -6.25 -0.67 5.13
CA PHE A 91 -7.62 -0.35 5.53
C PHE A 91 -7.98 -0.93 6.89
N ALA A 92 -7.52 -2.15 7.20
CA ALA A 92 -7.69 -2.75 8.52
C ALA A 92 -7.02 -1.92 9.62
N GLY A 93 -5.82 -1.40 9.36
CA GLY A 93 -5.11 -0.52 10.27
C GLY A 93 -5.87 0.78 10.53
N ILE A 94 -6.30 1.47 9.48
CA ILE A 94 -7.10 2.70 9.59
C ILE A 94 -8.42 2.44 10.34
N ALA A 95 -9.18 1.42 9.94
CA ALA A 95 -10.45 1.07 10.59
C ALA A 95 -10.24 0.69 12.05
N GLY A 96 -9.20 -0.10 12.33
CA GLY A 96 -8.84 -0.51 13.69
C GLY A 96 -8.49 0.67 14.60
N ALA A 97 -7.73 1.64 14.11
CA ALA A 97 -7.41 2.88 14.83
C ALA A 97 -8.66 3.75 15.04
N ALA A 98 -9.44 3.97 13.98
CA ALA A 98 -10.64 4.82 14.01
C ALA A 98 -11.71 4.27 14.99
N LEU A 99 -12.02 2.98 14.91
CA LEU A 99 -13.01 2.36 15.79
C LEU A 99 -12.57 2.41 17.26
N ARG A 100 -11.27 2.24 17.54
CA ARG A 100 -10.74 2.36 18.89
C ARG A 100 -10.71 3.80 19.39
N ALA A 101 -10.42 4.75 18.50
CA ALA A 101 -10.54 6.16 18.83
C ALA A 101 -11.96 6.57 19.21
N VAL A 102 -12.96 6.00 18.54
CA VAL A 102 -14.39 6.31 18.79
C VAL A 102 -14.97 5.54 19.97
N PHE A 103 -14.71 4.22 20.05
CA PHE A 103 -15.43 3.34 20.99
C PHE A 103 -14.75 3.12 22.32
N TYR A 104 -13.45 3.42 22.46
CA TYR A 104 -12.71 3.17 23.68
C TYR A 104 -12.10 4.44 24.29
N THR A 105 -11.91 4.43 25.59
CA THR A 105 -11.13 5.44 26.30
C THR A 105 -9.62 5.17 26.14
N ARG A 106 -8.77 6.16 26.49
CA ARG A 106 -7.31 6.10 26.31
C ARG A 106 -6.66 4.85 26.92
N GLN A 107 -7.17 4.39 28.06
CA GLN A 107 -6.58 3.28 28.83
C GLN A 107 -7.00 1.89 28.35
N GLN A 108 -8.12 1.79 27.58
CA GLN A 108 -8.72 0.50 27.24
C GLN A 108 -8.20 -0.12 25.95
N ALA A 109 -7.73 0.70 25.01
CA ALA A 109 -7.21 0.17 23.75
C ALA A 109 -6.23 1.14 23.07
N PRO A 110 -4.97 0.75 22.92
CA PRO A 110 -3.99 1.54 22.18
C PRO A 110 -4.35 1.60 20.69
N ILE A 111 -4.17 2.77 20.07
CA ILE A 111 -4.39 2.94 18.61
C ILE A 111 -3.11 2.81 17.79
N TRP A 112 -1.94 2.98 18.43
CA TRP A 112 -0.65 2.99 17.73
C TRP A 112 -0.33 1.69 16.97
N PRO A 113 -0.66 0.46 17.44
CA PRO A 113 -0.37 -0.74 16.67
C PRO A 113 -1.16 -0.80 15.37
N TRP A 114 -2.37 -0.25 15.37
CA TRP A 114 -3.22 -0.16 14.20
C TRP A 114 -2.71 0.87 13.20
N LEU A 115 -2.22 2.01 13.69
CA LEU A 115 -1.55 3.02 12.86
C LEU A 115 -0.25 2.49 12.26
N LEU A 116 0.50 1.66 13.02
CA LEU A 116 1.67 0.97 12.50
C LEU A 116 1.29 -0.01 11.38
N ALA A 117 0.26 -0.83 11.59
CA ALA A 117 -0.25 -1.74 10.56
C ALA A 117 -0.72 -0.97 9.31
N ALA A 118 -1.41 0.17 9.48
CA ALA A 118 -1.79 1.05 8.38
C ALA A 118 -0.55 1.60 7.65
N GLY A 119 0.47 2.03 8.39
CA GLY A 119 1.72 2.53 7.82
C GLY A 119 2.48 1.45 7.03
N VAL A 120 2.60 0.24 7.56
CA VAL A 120 3.21 -0.90 6.86
C VAL A 120 2.42 -1.24 5.60
N GLY A 121 1.08 -1.31 5.70
CA GLY A 121 0.22 -1.55 4.53
C GLY A 121 0.39 -0.47 3.46
N LEU A 122 0.39 0.81 3.85
CA LEU A 122 0.56 1.95 2.94
C LEU A 122 1.95 1.94 2.28
N ALA A 123 3.01 1.80 3.07
CA ALA A 123 4.38 1.79 2.57
C ALA A 123 4.62 0.61 1.61
N CYS A 124 4.22 -0.60 2.01
CA CYS A 124 4.39 -1.79 1.17
C CYS A 124 3.51 -1.74 -0.09
N ALA A 125 2.27 -1.24 -0.01
CA ALA A 125 1.42 -1.06 -1.19
C ALA A 125 2.04 -0.05 -2.17
N TYR A 126 2.52 1.09 -1.69
CA TYR A 126 3.18 2.12 -2.48
C TYR A 126 4.48 1.60 -3.13
N LEU A 127 5.33 0.93 -2.35
CA LEU A 127 6.57 0.34 -2.84
C LEU A 127 6.34 -0.87 -3.76
N ASN A 128 5.18 -1.50 -3.70
CA ASN A 128 4.81 -2.57 -4.63
C ASN A 128 4.25 -2.01 -5.96
N ARG A 129 3.45 -0.93 -5.86
CA ARG A 129 2.83 -0.23 -6.99
C ARG A 129 2.80 1.27 -6.73
N GLU A 130 3.48 2.03 -7.53
CA GLU A 130 3.59 3.50 -7.39
C GLU A 130 2.23 4.20 -7.53
N ASP A 131 1.34 3.67 -8.39
CA ASP A 131 -0.03 4.15 -8.57
C ASP A 131 -0.90 3.99 -7.32
N ALA A 132 -0.54 3.12 -6.36
CA ALA A 132 -1.22 3.01 -5.08
C ALA A 132 -1.23 4.33 -4.29
N GLY A 133 -0.19 5.15 -4.44
CA GLY A 133 -0.12 6.47 -3.82
C GLY A 133 -1.25 7.40 -4.23
N LEU A 134 -1.74 7.30 -5.47
CA LEU A 134 -2.83 8.13 -5.97
C LEU A 134 -4.16 7.90 -5.24
N PHE A 135 -4.38 6.70 -4.71
CA PHE A 135 -5.63 6.32 -4.04
C PHE A 135 -5.47 6.24 -2.53
N LEU A 136 -4.43 5.53 -2.06
CA LEU A 136 -4.28 5.25 -0.64
C LEU A 136 -3.83 6.47 0.16
N LEU A 137 -2.98 7.33 -0.41
CA LEU A 137 -2.46 8.50 0.31
C LEU A 137 -3.53 9.58 0.56
N PRO A 138 -4.34 10.00 -0.43
CA PRO A 138 -5.46 10.91 -0.18
C PRO A 138 -6.47 10.33 0.81
N PHE A 139 -6.76 9.03 0.74
CA PHE A 139 -7.63 8.37 1.71
C PHE A 139 -7.02 8.38 3.12
N ALA A 140 -5.71 8.10 3.26
CA ALA A 140 -5.00 8.16 4.53
C ALA A 140 -5.08 9.56 5.15
N ILE A 141 -4.84 10.60 4.34
CA ILE A 141 -4.91 12.00 4.78
C ILE A 141 -6.34 12.34 5.26
N ALA A 142 -7.36 12.02 4.47
CA ALA A 142 -8.75 12.26 4.83
C ALA A 142 -9.13 11.54 6.14
N ALA A 143 -8.79 10.26 6.26
CA ALA A 143 -9.03 9.48 7.48
C ALA A 143 -8.30 10.05 8.70
N THR A 144 -7.05 10.49 8.52
CA THR A 144 -6.26 11.15 9.57
C THR A 144 -6.92 12.44 10.03
N LEU A 145 -7.36 13.30 9.11
CA LEU A 145 -8.04 14.56 9.45
C LEU A 145 -9.33 14.29 10.23
N CYS A 146 -10.15 13.33 9.78
CA CYS A 146 -11.36 12.93 10.50
C CYS A 146 -11.03 12.40 11.91
N MET A 147 -10.00 11.55 12.04
CA MET A 147 -9.59 11.04 13.35
C MET A 147 -9.02 12.14 14.25
N LEU A 148 -8.25 13.09 13.71
CA LEU A 148 -7.73 14.24 14.47
C LEU A 148 -8.85 15.05 15.08
N VAL A 149 -9.91 15.37 14.34
CA VAL A 149 -11.06 16.09 14.87
C VAL A 149 -11.65 15.36 16.08
N VAL A 150 -11.88 14.05 15.99
CA VAL A 150 -12.41 13.24 17.09
C VAL A 150 -11.45 13.20 18.28
N LEU A 151 -10.15 12.99 18.02
CA LEU A 151 -9.14 12.85 19.09
C LEU A 151 -8.89 14.16 19.82
N LEU A 152 -8.85 15.29 19.12
CA LEU A 152 -8.68 16.62 19.69
C LEU A 152 -9.91 17.02 20.52
N HIS A 153 -11.11 16.78 19.99
CA HIS A 153 -12.35 17.02 20.75
C HIS A 153 -12.39 16.21 22.06
N ARG A 154 -11.84 14.98 22.03
CA ARG A 154 -11.71 14.11 23.22
C ARG A 154 -10.46 14.38 24.06
N ARG A 155 -9.69 15.43 23.76
CA ARG A 155 -8.43 15.80 24.45
C ARG A 155 -7.41 14.66 24.52
N ARG A 156 -7.35 13.80 23.48
CA ARG A 156 -6.43 12.65 23.39
C ARG A 156 -5.17 13.02 22.60
N TRP A 157 -4.41 14.00 23.06
CA TRP A 157 -3.27 14.60 22.36
C TRP A 157 -2.20 13.59 21.92
N LEU A 158 -1.85 12.62 22.77
CA LEU A 158 -0.87 11.58 22.40
C LEU A 158 -1.37 10.68 21.27
N CYS A 159 -2.67 10.40 21.25
CA CYS A 159 -3.28 9.64 20.15
C CYS A 159 -3.36 10.48 18.87
N ALA A 160 -3.56 11.79 19.00
CA ALA A 160 -3.50 12.71 17.86
C ALA A 160 -2.08 12.79 17.29
N ALA A 161 -1.06 12.92 18.14
CA ALA A 161 0.35 12.89 17.71
C ALA A 161 0.73 11.56 17.04
N ALA A 162 0.19 10.43 17.52
CA ALA A 162 0.42 9.11 16.94
C ALA A 162 -0.06 8.98 15.48
N GLN A 163 -0.96 9.88 15.00
CA GLN A 163 -1.41 9.89 13.60
C GLN A 163 -0.28 10.14 12.58
N VAL A 164 0.90 10.57 13.03
CA VAL A 164 2.10 10.69 12.18
C VAL A 164 2.68 9.31 11.81
N ILE A 165 2.42 8.25 12.59
CA ILE A 165 3.03 6.93 12.42
C ILE A 165 2.90 6.38 11.00
N PRO A 166 1.73 6.34 10.34
CA PRO A 166 1.61 5.80 8.99
C PRO A 166 2.51 6.50 7.98
N TYR A 167 2.63 7.82 8.09
CA TYR A 167 3.45 8.64 7.18
C TYR A 167 4.94 8.49 7.48
N ALA A 168 5.32 8.38 8.75
CA ALA A 168 6.69 8.10 9.14
C ALA A 168 7.17 6.73 8.63
N VAL A 169 6.30 5.70 8.69
CA VAL A 169 6.59 4.37 8.14
C VAL A 169 6.71 4.42 6.62
N LEU A 170 5.81 5.15 5.93
CA LEU A 170 5.91 5.35 4.49
C LEU A 170 7.24 6.05 4.12
N ALA A 171 7.54 7.18 4.77
CA ALA A 171 8.77 7.94 4.52
C ALA A 171 10.03 7.11 4.80
N ALA A 172 10.03 6.33 5.89
CA ALA A 172 11.13 5.42 6.20
C ALA A 172 11.28 4.32 5.14
N GLY A 173 10.18 3.71 4.68
CA GLY A 173 10.20 2.71 3.63
C GLY A 173 10.76 3.26 2.32
N VAL A 174 10.26 4.40 1.87
CA VAL A 174 10.76 5.11 0.67
C VAL A 174 12.24 5.46 0.84
N GLY A 175 12.62 6.07 1.97
CA GLY A 175 14.01 6.45 2.24
C GLY A 175 14.98 5.27 2.26
N ILE A 176 14.59 4.13 2.83
CA ILE A 176 15.38 2.90 2.82
C ILE A 176 15.61 2.43 1.37
N PHE A 177 14.57 2.39 0.54
CA PHE A 177 14.70 1.95 -0.85
C PHE A 177 15.54 2.92 -1.69
N CYS A 178 15.36 4.24 -1.50
CA CYS A 178 16.21 5.24 -2.16
C CYS A 178 17.68 5.09 -1.74
N ALA A 179 17.95 4.87 -0.44
CA ALA A 179 19.29 4.66 0.06
C ALA A 179 19.93 3.37 -0.49
N LEU A 180 19.18 2.28 -0.60
CA LEU A 180 19.63 1.04 -1.23
C LEU A 180 19.94 1.24 -2.72
N ASN A 181 19.09 1.97 -3.44
CA ASN A 181 19.32 2.31 -4.84
C ASN A 181 20.56 3.19 -5.00
N GLN A 182 20.74 4.19 -4.14
CA GLN A 182 21.96 5.00 -4.12
C GLN A 182 23.21 4.16 -3.88
N HIS A 183 23.15 3.19 -2.95
CA HIS A 183 24.30 2.35 -2.62
C HIS A 183 24.68 1.41 -3.78
N TRP A 184 23.70 0.78 -4.43
CA TRP A 184 23.97 -0.24 -5.47
C TRP A 184 24.03 0.31 -6.89
N TYR A 185 23.32 1.38 -7.17
CA TYR A 185 23.17 1.91 -8.53
C TYR A 185 23.62 3.37 -8.68
N GLY A 186 24.00 4.03 -7.58
CA GLY A 186 24.44 5.43 -7.60
C GLY A 186 23.34 6.46 -7.86
N VAL A 187 22.05 6.04 -7.80
CA VAL A 187 20.90 6.89 -8.08
C VAL A 187 19.97 6.96 -6.87
N TRP A 188 19.66 8.18 -6.43
CA TRP A 188 18.67 8.42 -5.37
C TRP A 188 17.28 8.54 -6.00
N GLY A 189 16.49 7.46 -5.97
CA GLY A 189 15.15 7.40 -6.52
C GLY A 189 14.53 6.03 -6.33
N LEU A 190 13.21 5.89 -6.55
CA LEU A 190 12.50 4.62 -6.43
C LEU A 190 12.46 3.87 -7.77
N SER A 191 12.32 4.59 -8.87
CA SER A 191 12.09 4.02 -10.20
C SER A 191 12.54 4.99 -11.28
N ASP A 192 13.20 4.46 -12.32
CA ASP A 192 13.63 5.25 -13.47
C ASP A 192 12.45 5.74 -14.34
N PHE A 193 11.25 5.16 -14.18
CA PHE A 193 10.06 5.60 -14.91
C PHE A 193 9.47 6.90 -14.38
N SER A 194 9.60 7.15 -13.07
CA SER A 194 9.06 8.33 -12.41
C SER A 194 10.08 9.43 -12.20
N GLU A 195 11.36 9.06 -12.18
CA GLU A 195 12.46 9.97 -11.81
C GLU A 195 13.72 9.68 -12.64
N GLY A 196 14.48 10.73 -13.00
CA GLY A 196 15.78 10.59 -13.66
C GLY A 196 15.76 10.63 -15.17
N SER A 197 16.88 10.24 -15.78
CA SER A 197 17.17 10.43 -17.21
C SER A 197 16.14 9.79 -18.16
N PHE A 198 15.50 8.69 -17.75
CA PHE A 198 14.46 8.06 -18.58
C PHE A 198 13.18 8.91 -18.63
N ALA A 199 12.74 9.43 -17.49
CA ALA A 199 11.58 10.32 -17.42
C ALA A 199 11.83 11.61 -18.20
N ASP A 200 13.04 12.18 -18.09
CA ASP A 200 13.47 13.38 -18.82
C ASP A 200 13.49 13.12 -20.34
N ALA A 201 14.07 12.00 -20.76
CA ALA A 201 14.11 11.60 -22.18
C ALA A 201 12.70 11.37 -22.75
N MET A 202 11.81 10.69 -21.99
CA MET A 202 10.42 10.51 -22.40
C MET A 202 9.69 11.85 -22.48
N GLY A 203 9.89 12.73 -21.50
CA GLY A 203 9.33 14.09 -21.50
C GLY A 203 9.85 14.94 -22.67
N ALA A 204 11.12 14.80 -23.06
CA ALA A 204 11.68 15.48 -24.22
C ALA A 204 11.06 14.95 -25.52
N MET A 205 10.89 13.63 -25.66
CA MET A 205 10.27 13.02 -26.84
C MET A 205 8.81 13.45 -27.04
N THR A 206 8.04 13.67 -25.97
CA THR A 206 6.65 14.16 -26.07
C THR A 206 6.56 15.63 -26.50
N ARG A 207 7.66 16.41 -26.44
CA ARG A 207 7.70 17.83 -26.86
C ARG A 207 8.05 18.01 -28.34
N VAL A 208 8.39 16.94 -29.04
CA VAL A 208 8.71 17.03 -30.50
C VAL A 208 7.43 17.34 -31.24
N ALA A 209 7.41 18.50 -31.93
CA ALA A 209 6.28 18.92 -32.75
C ALA A 209 6.03 17.95 -33.91
N THR A 210 4.80 17.46 -34.01
CA THR A 210 4.36 16.51 -35.04
C THR A 210 3.15 17.06 -35.76
N ASP A 211 3.00 16.68 -37.04
CA ASP A 211 1.85 17.07 -37.86
C ASP A 211 0.66 16.08 -37.66
N SER A 212 0.91 14.94 -37.00
CA SER A 212 -0.09 13.91 -36.67
C SER A 212 -0.36 13.91 -35.18
N ASP A 213 -1.58 14.27 -34.78
CA ASP A 213 -2.07 14.14 -33.43
C ASP A 213 -2.81 12.79 -33.31
N GLU A 214 -2.10 11.73 -32.92
CA GLU A 214 -2.69 10.42 -32.72
C GLU A 214 -3.18 10.31 -31.27
N PRO A 215 -4.52 10.24 -31.01
CA PRO A 215 -5.05 10.09 -29.66
C PRO A 215 -4.47 8.85 -28.99
N LEU A 216 -4.07 8.98 -27.73
CA LEU A 216 -3.49 7.91 -26.89
C LEU A 216 -2.04 7.49 -27.20
N LEU A 217 -1.35 8.12 -28.16
CA LEU A 217 0.08 7.89 -28.43
C LEU A 217 0.90 9.06 -27.89
N SER A 218 1.69 8.82 -26.85
CA SER A 218 2.56 9.85 -26.25
C SER A 218 3.68 10.30 -27.19
N VAL A 219 4.16 9.41 -28.09
CA VAL A 219 5.20 9.72 -29.08
C VAL A 219 4.75 9.14 -30.41
N PRO A 220 4.13 9.97 -31.31
CA PRO A 220 3.70 9.55 -32.65
C PRO A 220 4.83 9.03 -33.51
N ALA A 221 4.49 8.27 -34.56
CA ALA A 221 5.46 7.69 -35.47
C ALA A 221 6.33 8.76 -36.17
N ASP A 222 5.75 9.93 -36.48
CA ASP A 222 6.43 11.05 -37.10
C ASP A 222 7.47 11.69 -36.18
N ALA A 223 7.16 11.82 -34.87
CA ALA A 223 8.13 12.29 -33.90
C ALA A 223 9.35 11.37 -33.84
N ARG A 224 9.12 10.05 -33.83
CA ARG A 224 10.22 9.07 -33.88
C ARG A 224 11.06 9.16 -35.13
N LYS A 225 10.41 9.33 -36.30
CA LYS A 225 11.13 9.52 -37.58
C LYS A 225 11.98 10.78 -37.58
N LYS A 226 11.45 11.92 -37.10
CA LYS A 226 12.21 13.17 -36.96
C LYS A 226 13.41 12.98 -36.03
N LEU A 227 13.24 12.34 -34.88
CA LEU A 227 14.34 12.06 -33.96
C LEU A 227 15.44 11.18 -34.58
N TYR A 228 15.06 10.13 -35.34
CA TYR A 228 16.04 9.26 -36.02
C TYR A 228 16.71 9.92 -37.23
N ALA A 229 16.15 10.96 -37.81
CA ALA A 229 16.75 11.66 -38.93
C ALA A 229 17.80 12.70 -38.47
N GLU A 230 17.76 13.13 -37.19
CA GLU A 230 18.68 14.14 -36.65
C GLU A 230 19.82 13.54 -35.81
N ILE A 231 19.81 12.22 -35.53
CA ILE A 231 20.87 11.49 -34.83
C ILE A 231 21.75 10.74 -35.85
#